data_8ec72e4e032d7a004e0498d05a318e72
#
_entry.id   8ec72e4e032d7a004e0498d05a318e72
#
_cell.length_a   1.000
_cell.length_b   1.000
_cell.length_c   1.000
_cell.angle_alpha   90.00
_cell.angle_beta   90.00
_cell.angle_gamma   90.00
#
_symmetry.space_group_name_H-M   'P 1'
#
loop_
_entity.id
_entity.type
_entity.pdbx_description
1 polymer ?
#
loop_
_entity_poly.entity_id
_entity_poly.type
_entity_poly.pdbx_seq_one_letter_code
_entity_poly.pdbx_strand_id
1 'polypeptide(L)'
;MPLSSSVEAHAPIVLQVTALTKRYGDQVALADIALTVRAGEILGLIGPNGAGKTTLLEVLAGVLPADAAALCWRGHPLPPARRRDVLFYLPDGLRPYDEQPVARVLAFFAGVYRRPTAHLACIVAAVGLTPVLAMRVHALSKGYSRRLMLAVGLLTPQPLLLMDEPFDGFDLRQTREIMGVLQRCAAAGRTLILAIHQLLDAERVCDRFVLLADGRVRGVGTLDELRTRTQLPAGSLEEIFLALT
;
A
#
# COMPACT_ATOMS: atom_id res chain seq x y z
N MET A 1 5.95 31.14 32.66
CA MET A 1 6.34 29.93 31.97
C MET A 1 5.58 29.88 30.65
N PRO A 2 6.21 30.11 29.49
CA PRO A 2 5.50 30.02 28.22
C PRO A 2 5.30 28.56 27.85
N LEU A 3 4.05 28.21 27.54
CA LEU A 3 3.65 26.92 26.99
C LEU A 3 4.30 26.74 25.62
N SER A 4 5.21 25.81 25.54
CA SER A 4 5.80 25.34 24.30
C SER A 4 4.69 24.70 23.45
N SER A 5 4.21 25.42 22.46
CA SER A 5 3.43 24.83 21.37
C SER A 5 4.39 24.00 20.52
N SER A 6 4.45 22.71 20.77
CA SER A 6 5.04 21.74 19.84
C SER A 6 4.21 21.78 18.56
N VAL A 7 4.69 22.50 17.55
CA VAL A 7 4.27 22.32 16.16
C VAL A 7 4.67 20.89 15.78
N GLU A 8 3.72 19.98 15.76
CA GLU A 8 3.91 18.65 15.16
C GLU A 8 4.32 18.88 13.71
N ALA A 9 5.60 18.74 13.44
CA ALA A 9 6.15 18.85 12.11
C ALA A 9 5.60 17.66 11.29
N HIS A 10 4.54 17.90 10.53
CA HIS A 10 3.96 16.89 9.64
C HIS A 10 5.05 16.43 8.66
N ALA A 11 5.24 15.10 8.54
CA ALA A 11 6.18 14.53 7.58
C ALA A 11 5.95 15.11 6.16
N PRO A 12 7.01 15.37 5.38
CA PRO A 12 6.90 16.02 4.08
C PRO A 12 6.08 15.19 3.09
N ILE A 13 5.32 15.88 2.22
CA ILE A 13 4.59 15.23 1.12
C ILE A 13 5.61 14.69 0.12
N VAL A 14 5.53 13.39 -0.19
CA VAL A 14 6.41 12.73 -1.17
C VAL A 14 5.69 12.42 -2.47
N LEU A 15 4.39 12.11 -2.44
CA LEU A 15 3.57 11.93 -3.65
C LEU A 15 2.36 12.87 -3.58
N GLN A 16 2.11 13.59 -4.66
CA GLN A 16 0.90 14.37 -4.87
C GLN A 16 0.24 13.92 -6.16
N VAL A 17 -1.05 13.67 -6.09
CA VAL A 17 -1.91 13.28 -7.21
C VAL A 17 -3.00 14.33 -7.35
N THR A 18 -3.21 14.83 -8.57
CA THR A 18 -4.28 15.79 -8.86
C THR A 18 -4.97 15.44 -10.17
N ALA A 19 -6.29 15.66 -10.22
CA ALA A 19 -7.14 15.49 -11.39
C ALA A 19 -7.01 14.11 -12.08
N LEU A 20 -6.77 13.02 -11.30
CA LEU A 20 -6.64 11.71 -11.89
C LEU A 20 -8.02 11.16 -12.26
N THR A 21 -8.21 10.89 -13.54
CA THR A 21 -9.44 10.34 -14.10
C THR A 21 -9.14 9.13 -14.95
N LYS A 22 -9.97 8.09 -14.82
CA LYS A 22 -9.89 6.87 -15.62
C LYS A 22 -11.27 6.43 -16.08
N ARG A 23 -11.39 6.14 -17.37
CA ARG A 23 -12.61 5.62 -17.99
C ARG A 23 -12.33 4.27 -18.67
N TYR A 24 -13.37 3.43 -18.73
CA TYR A 24 -13.43 2.24 -19.55
C TYR A 24 -14.67 2.37 -20.46
N GLY A 25 -14.45 2.79 -21.70
CA GLY A 25 -15.55 3.20 -22.57
C GLY A 25 -16.34 4.35 -21.94
N ASP A 26 -17.65 4.16 -21.77
CA ASP A 26 -18.53 5.16 -21.16
C ASP A 26 -18.51 5.13 -19.60
N GLN A 27 -17.99 4.08 -19.01
CA GLN A 27 -17.94 3.94 -17.56
C GLN A 27 -16.76 4.72 -16.97
N VAL A 28 -17.04 5.62 -16.01
CA VAL A 28 -16.02 6.32 -15.23
C VAL A 28 -15.64 5.46 -14.04
N ALA A 29 -14.42 4.94 -14.05
CA ALA A 29 -13.88 4.12 -12.96
C ALA A 29 -13.24 4.98 -11.86
N LEU A 30 -12.63 6.12 -12.24
CA LEU A 30 -12.06 7.10 -11.32
C LEU A 30 -12.37 8.49 -11.85
N ALA A 31 -12.86 9.37 -10.99
CA ALA A 31 -13.29 10.71 -11.36
C ALA A 31 -12.63 11.76 -10.47
N ASP A 32 -11.71 12.53 -11.04
CA ASP A 32 -11.05 13.68 -10.42
C ASP A 32 -10.42 13.34 -9.05
N ILE A 33 -9.64 12.26 -9.00
CA ILE A 33 -8.97 11.82 -7.78
C ILE A 33 -7.85 12.80 -7.44
N ALA A 34 -7.88 13.32 -6.21
CA ALA A 34 -6.82 14.11 -5.60
C ALA A 34 -6.45 13.51 -4.24
N LEU A 35 -5.14 13.28 -4.02
CA LEU A 35 -4.62 12.79 -2.75
C LEU A 35 -3.15 13.18 -2.58
N THR A 36 -2.69 13.14 -1.34
CA THR A 36 -1.29 13.35 -0.97
C THR A 36 -0.81 12.22 -0.09
N VAL A 37 0.47 11.84 -0.25
CA VAL A 37 1.15 10.82 0.55
C VAL A 37 2.35 11.45 1.22
N ARG A 38 2.53 11.19 2.52
CA ARG A 38 3.63 11.72 3.33
C ARG A 38 4.77 10.70 3.44
N ALA A 39 5.98 11.17 3.69
CA ALA A 39 7.13 10.30 3.87
C ALA A 39 6.97 9.40 5.10
N GLY A 40 7.20 8.09 4.94
CA GLY A 40 7.18 7.13 6.04
C GLY A 40 5.78 6.78 6.57
N GLU A 41 4.68 7.28 5.95
CA GLU A 41 3.34 6.91 6.36
C GLU A 41 2.88 5.58 5.71
N ILE A 42 1.92 4.93 6.36
CA ILE A 42 1.08 3.90 5.79
C ILE A 42 -0.28 4.54 5.48
N LEU A 43 -0.53 4.80 4.18
CA LEU A 43 -1.80 5.34 3.70
C LEU A 43 -2.74 4.19 3.32
N GLY A 44 -3.90 4.11 3.96
CA GLY A 44 -4.96 3.15 3.61
C GLY A 44 -5.86 3.69 2.50
N LEU A 45 -5.98 2.96 1.41
CA LEU A 45 -6.97 3.20 0.36
C LEU A 45 -8.16 2.31 0.64
N ILE A 46 -9.24 2.89 1.13
CA ILE A 46 -10.38 2.20 1.71
C ILE A 46 -11.62 2.38 0.83
N GLY A 47 -12.37 1.32 0.64
CA GLY A 47 -13.64 1.35 -0.10
C GLY A 47 -14.14 -0.05 -0.43
N PRO A 48 -15.41 -0.19 -0.82
CA PRO A 48 -15.99 -1.47 -1.21
C PRO A 48 -15.35 -2.05 -2.47
N ASN A 49 -15.68 -3.28 -2.80
CA ASN A 49 -15.30 -3.86 -4.09
C ASN A 49 -15.95 -3.06 -5.22
N GLY A 50 -15.17 -2.78 -6.27
CA GLY A 50 -15.62 -1.94 -7.37
C GLY A 50 -15.46 -0.42 -7.15
N ALA A 51 -15.05 0.06 -5.97
CA ALA A 51 -14.83 1.48 -5.71
C ALA A 51 -13.70 2.11 -6.54
N GLY A 52 -12.84 1.31 -7.20
CA GLY A 52 -11.72 1.78 -8.02
C GLY A 52 -10.35 1.68 -7.36
N LYS A 53 -10.21 1.00 -6.21
CA LYS A 53 -8.92 0.89 -5.46
C LYS A 53 -7.80 0.31 -6.33
N THR A 54 -7.99 -0.88 -6.89
CA THR A 54 -7.03 -1.55 -7.79
C THR A 54 -6.71 -0.67 -9.00
N THR A 55 -7.74 -0.11 -9.66
CA THR A 55 -7.57 0.80 -10.80
C THR A 55 -6.71 2.01 -10.42
N LEU A 56 -6.91 2.59 -9.23
CA LEU A 56 -6.08 3.70 -8.76
C LEU A 56 -4.63 3.27 -8.54
N LEU A 57 -4.38 2.12 -7.89
CA LEU A 57 -3.02 1.61 -7.71
C LEU A 57 -2.33 1.32 -9.04
N GLU A 58 -3.02 0.71 -10.01
CA GLU A 58 -2.49 0.42 -11.34
C GLU A 58 -2.15 1.70 -12.13
N VAL A 59 -3.02 2.71 -12.05
CA VAL A 59 -2.75 4.02 -12.65
C VAL A 59 -1.56 4.67 -11.97
N LEU A 60 -1.48 4.69 -10.64
CA LEU A 60 -0.32 5.23 -9.91
C LEU A 60 0.97 4.50 -10.28
N ALA A 61 0.91 3.19 -10.44
CA ALA A 61 2.05 2.37 -10.86
C ALA A 61 2.49 2.62 -12.31
N GLY A 62 1.62 3.19 -13.14
CA GLY A 62 1.85 3.35 -14.58
C GLY A 62 1.64 2.08 -15.39
N VAL A 63 1.02 1.06 -14.79
CA VAL A 63 0.60 -0.18 -15.46
C VAL A 63 -0.62 0.09 -16.34
N LEU A 64 -1.52 0.94 -15.85
CA LEU A 64 -2.72 1.36 -16.56
C LEU A 64 -2.62 2.85 -16.95
N PRO A 65 -2.86 3.24 -18.21
CA PRO A 65 -2.90 4.65 -18.58
C PRO A 65 -4.14 5.34 -18.01
N ALA A 66 -3.96 6.55 -17.51
CA ALA A 66 -5.06 7.44 -17.14
C ALA A 66 -5.53 8.27 -18.33
N ASP A 67 -6.79 8.73 -18.33
CA ASP A 67 -7.30 9.71 -19.29
C ASP A 67 -6.83 11.13 -18.92
N ALA A 68 -6.73 11.42 -17.65
CA ALA A 68 -6.10 12.60 -17.10
C ALA A 68 -5.40 12.24 -15.78
N ALA A 69 -4.21 12.78 -15.54
CA ALA A 69 -3.54 12.70 -14.24
C ALA A 69 -2.33 13.63 -14.20
N ALA A 70 -2.16 14.33 -13.08
CA ALA A 70 -0.90 14.97 -12.73
C ALA A 70 -0.35 14.34 -11.45
N LEU A 71 0.84 13.74 -11.55
CA LEU A 71 1.56 13.16 -10.43
C LEU A 71 2.87 13.92 -10.21
N CYS A 72 3.15 14.27 -8.96
CA CYS A 72 4.43 14.85 -8.56
C CYS A 72 5.06 13.99 -7.46
N TRP A 73 6.36 13.74 -7.58
CA TRP A 73 7.19 13.11 -6.57
C TRP A 73 8.15 14.13 -5.97
N ARG A 74 8.03 14.41 -4.66
CA ARG A 74 8.83 15.42 -3.95
C ARG A 74 8.85 16.77 -4.68
N GLY A 75 7.68 17.22 -5.15
CA GLY A 75 7.50 18.48 -5.87
C GLY A 75 7.87 18.48 -7.36
N HIS A 76 8.41 17.38 -7.89
CA HIS A 76 8.76 17.26 -9.30
C HIS A 76 7.78 16.40 -10.08
N PRO A 77 7.42 16.75 -11.33
CA PRO A 77 6.55 15.93 -12.16
C PRO A 77 7.04 14.47 -12.28
N LEU A 78 6.12 13.52 -12.11
CA LEU A 78 6.40 12.09 -12.18
C LEU A 78 5.67 11.45 -13.38
N PRO A 79 6.24 11.49 -14.58
CA PRO A 79 5.65 10.88 -15.76
C PRO A 79 5.61 9.33 -15.64
N PRO A 80 4.71 8.64 -16.36
CA PRO A 80 4.55 7.18 -16.26
C PRO A 80 5.86 6.39 -16.37
N ALA A 81 6.74 6.77 -17.31
CA ALA A 81 8.02 6.07 -17.53
C ALA A 81 8.98 6.14 -16.33
N ARG A 82 8.84 7.15 -15.46
CA ARG A 82 9.71 7.36 -14.29
C ARG A 82 9.13 6.78 -13.00
N ARG A 83 7.87 6.31 -12.99
CA ARG A 83 7.21 5.81 -11.78
C ARG A 83 7.92 4.61 -11.19
N ARG A 84 8.39 3.68 -12.01
CA ARG A 84 9.20 2.50 -11.60
C ARG A 84 10.49 2.85 -10.84
N ASP A 85 10.99 4.09 -10.98
CA ASP A 85 12.21 4.53 -10.29
C ASP A 85 11.91 4.81 -8.80
N VAL A 86 10.67 5.18 -8.47
CA VAL A 86 10.28 5.65 -7.13
C VAL A 86 9.26 4.76 -6.43
N LEU A 87 8.50 3.95 -7.17
CA LEU A 87 7.48 3.08 -6.60
C LEU A 87 7.56 1.65 -7.13
N PHE A 88 7.11 0.72 -6.30
CA PHE A 88 6.88 -0.67 -6.67
C PHE A 88 5.44 -1.04 -6.37
N TYR A 89 4.77 -1.70 -7.29
CA TYR A 89 3.39 -2.16 -7.15
C TYR A 89 3.35 -3.68 -6.99
N LEU A 90 2.69 -4.12 -5.93
CA LEU A 90 2.40 -5.52 -5.64
C LEU A 90 0.90 -5.75 -5.79
N PRO A 91 0.45 -6.25 -6.96
CA PRO A 91 -0.96 -6.54 -7.19
C PRO A 91 -1.43 -7.75 -6.40
N ASP A 92 -2.74 -7.86 -6.21
CA ASP A 92 -3.35 -9.09 -5.71
C ASP A 92 -3.18 -10.23 -6.71
N GLY A 93 -3.14 -11.48 -6.21
CA GLY A 93 -3.13 -12.70 -7.03
C GLY A 93 -1.84 -12.97 -7.81
N LEU A 94 -0.84 -12.10 -7.77
CA LEU A 94 0.43 -12.32 -8.45
C LEU A 94 1.16 -13.53 -7.86
N ARG A 95 1.66 -14.42 -8.75
CA ARG A 95 2.48 -15.57 -8.37
C ARG A 95 3.78 -15.56 -9.15
N PRO A 96 4.93 -15.84 -8.49
CA PRO A 96 6.18 -16.07 -9.20
C PRO A 96 6.11 -17.42 -9.94
N TYR A 97 7.16 -17.72 -10.72
CA TYR A 97 7.26 -18.95 -11.48
C TYR A 97 7.12 -20.20 -10.58
N ASP A 98 6.09 -21.01 -10.84
CA ASP A 98 5.58 -22.05 -9.94
C ASP A 98 6.57 -23.20 -9.65
N GLU A 99 7.43 -23.55 -10.61
CA GLU A 99 8.36 -24.68 -10.51
C GLU A 99 9.63 -24.38 -9.69
N GLN A 100 9.86 -23.11 -9.34
CA GLN A 100 11.06 -22.73 -8.62
C GLN A 100 10.92 -22.91 -7.09
N PRO A 101 11.98 -23.31 -6.38
CA PRO A 101 12.02 -23.25 -4.94
C PRO A 101 11.90 -21.78 -4.46
N VAL A 102 11.23 -21.56 -3.32
CA VAL A 102 11.07 -20.25 -2.69
C VAL A 102 12.42 -19.54 -2.51
N ALA A 103 13.43 -20.25 -2.01
CA ALA A 103 14.77 -19.70 -1.85
C ALA A 103 15.37 -19.17 -3.15
N ARG A 104 15.14 -19.86 -4.28
CA ARG A 104 15.66 -19.44 -5.59
C ARG A 104 14.95 -18.19 -6.12
N VAL A 105 13.62 -18.11 -5.94
CA VAL A 105 12.84 -16.91 -6.29
C VAL A 105 13.38 -15.70 -5.51
N LEU A 106 13.54 -15.84 -4.21
CA LEU A 106 14.03 -14.76 -3.34
C LEU A 106 15.47 -14.36 -3.67
N ALA A 107 16.35 -15.32 -3.92
CA ALA A 107 17.73 -15.06 -4.33
C ALA A 107 17.80 -14.33 -5.67
N PHE A 108 16.93 -14.68 -6.63
CA PHE A 108 16.83 -13.98 -7.91
C PHE A 108 16.49 -12.49 -7.71
N PHE A 109 15.42 -12.18 -6.97
CA PHE A 109 15.04 -10.78 -6.72
C PHE A 109 16.07 -10.03 -5.89
N ALA A 110 16.68 -10.68 -4.89
CA ALA A 110 17.79 -10.09 -4.13
C ALA A 110 18.97 -9.74 -5.04
N GLY A 111 19.29 -10.60 -6.02
CA GLY A 111 20.32 -10.34 -7.03
C GLY A 111 19.95 -9.17 -7.96
N VAL A 112 18.71 -9.15 -8.50
CA VAL A 112 18.21 -8.07 -9.35
C VAL A 112 18.32 -6.72 -8.64
N TYR A 113 17.94 -6.65 -7.36
CA TYR A 113 17.98 -5.42 -6.57
C TYR A 113 19.29 -5.21 -5.82
N ARG A 114 20.30 -6.06 -6.07
CA ARG A 114 21.63 -5.98 -5.45
C ARG A 114 21.57 -5.91 -3.91
N ARG A 115 20.67 -6.70 -3.31
CA ARG A 115 20.50 -6.74 -1.85
C ARG A 115 21.53 -7.68 -1.20
N PRO A 116 22.17 -7.27 -0.10
CA PRO A 116 23.06 -8.15 0.65
C PRO A 116 22.33 -9.40 1.18
N THR A 117 23.03 -10.52 1.30
CA THR A 117 22.49 -11.79 1.84
C THR A 117 21.90 -11.60 3.24
N ALA A 118 22.53 -10.77 4.08
CA ALA A 118 22.02 -10.46 5.42
C ALA A 118 20.65 -9.75 5.38
N HIS A 119 20.43 -8.85 4.40
CA HIS A 119 19.14 -8.18 4.20
C HIS A 119 18.06 -9.17 3.77
N LEU A 120 18.39 -10.07 2.83
CA LEU A 120 17.49 -11.15 2.42
C LEU A 120 17.10 -12.03 3.61
N ALA A 121 18.08 -12.47 4.41
CA ALA A 121 17.84 -13.30 5.59
C ALA A 121 16.92 -12.61 6.61
N CYS A 122 17.11 -11.31 6.83
CA CYS A 122 16.26 -10.50 7.69
C CYS A 122 14.80 -10.46 7.20
N ILE A 123 14.57 -10.23 5.89
CA ILE A 123 13.22 -10.23 5.30
C ILE A 123 12.58 -11.61 5.42
N VAL A 124 13.31 -12.69 5.07
CA VAL A 124 12.81 -14.07 5.14
C VAL A 124 12.33 -14.40 6.55
N ALA A 125 13.12 -14.04 7.56
CA ALA A 125 12.77 -14.24 8.97
C ALA A 125 11.55 -13.38 9.35
N ALA A 126 11.54 -12.10 8.97
CA ALA A 126 10.50 -11.15 9.33
C ALA A 126 9.11 -11.56 8.80
N VAL A 127 9.04 -12.09 7.57
CA VAL A 127 7.78 -12.56 6.96
C VAL A 127 7.48 -14.03 7.24
N GLY A 128 8.35 -14.75 7.97
CA GLY A 128 8.11 -16.14 8.38
C GLY A 128 8.23 -17.18 7.27
N LEU A 129 9.12 -16.97 6.28
CA LEU A 129 9.31 -17.90 5.14
C LEU A 129 10.36 -19.00 5.40
N THR A 130 11.10 -18.96 6.51
CA THR A 130 12.16 -19.92 6.83
C THR A 130 11.74 -21.39 6.67
N PRO A 131 10.56 -21.83 7.14
CA PRO A 131 10.18 -23.24 7.06
C PRO A 131 9.94 -23.77 5.64
N VAL A 132 9.67 -22.86 4.67
CA VAL A 132 9.23 -23.22 3.31
C VAL A 132 10.26 -22.89 2.23
N LEU A 133 11.47 -22.50 2.58
CA LEU A 133 12.50 -22.08 1.60
C LEU A 133 12.84 -23.14 0.56
N ALA A 134 12.82 -24.41 0.94
CA ALA A 134 13.09 -25.53 0.03
C ALA A 134 11.87 -25.96 -0.80
N MET A 135 10.66 -25.50 -0.44
CA MET A 135 9.43 -25.87 -1.14
C MET A 135 9.34 -25.16 -2.50
N ARG A 136 8.71 -25.82 -3.47
CA ARG A 136 8.35 -25.17 -4.74
C ARG A 136 7.15 -24.24 -4.55
N VAL A 137 7.08 -23.18 -5.35
CA VAL A 137 6.04 -22.14 -5.23
C VAL A 137 4.63 -22.72 -5.37
N HIS A 138 4.42 -23.67 -6.30
CA HIS A 138 3.09 -24.30 -6.48
C HIS A 138 2.62 -25.11 -5.26
N ALA A 139 3.55 -25.58 -4.41
CA ALA A 139 3.23 -26.34 -3.21
C ALA A 139 2.93 -25.48 -1.98
N LEU A 140 3.01 -24.15 -2.12
CA LEU A 140 2.73 -23.23 -1.03
C LEU A 140 1.23 -23.10 -0.75
N SER A 141 0.86 -22.99 0.53
CA SER A 141 -0.46 -22.51 0.88
C SER A 141 -0.67 -21.06 0.42
N LYS A 142 -1.94 -20.61 0.34
CA LYS A 142 -2.28 -19.21 -0.01
C LYS A 142 -1.51 -18.22 0.86
N GLY A 143 -1.44 -18.45 2.17
CA GLY A 143 -0.72 -17.59 3.11
C GLY A 143 0.79 -17.55 2.85
N TYR A 144 1.42 -18.68 2.61
CA TYR A 144 2.86 -18.69 2.27
C TYR A 144 3.15 -18.07 0.92
N SER A 145 2.28 -18.25 -0.09
CA SER A 145 2.40 -17.57 -1.38
C SER A 145 2.32 -16.04 -1.21
N ARG A 146 1.41 -15.57 -0.37
CA ARG A 146 1.27 -14.13 -0.04
C ARG A 146 2.52 -13.60 0.69
N ARG A 147 3.05 -14.34 1.67
CA ARG A 147 4.31 -13.99 2.36
C ARG A 147 5.50 -13.92 1.40
N LEU A 148 5.57 -14.81 0.40
CA LEU A 148 6.60 -14.78 -0.64
C LEU A 148 6.52 -13.49 -1.47
N MET A 149 5.33 -13.10 -1.92
CA MET A 149 5.14 -11.88 -2.69
C MET A 149 5.45 -10.63 -1.86
N LEU A 150 5.06 -10.63 -0.59
CA LEU A 150 5.42 -9.56 0.35
C LEU A 150 6.95 -9.45 0.49
N ALA A 151 7.66 -10.59 0.66
CA ALA A 151 9.12 -10.60 0.71
C ALA A 151 9.75 -10.00 -0.55
N VAL A 152 9.22 -10.33 -1.75
CA VAL A 152 9.67 -9.74 -3.02
C VAL A 152 9.48 -8.21 -3.00
N GLY A 153 8.30 -7.72 -2.58
CA GLY A 153 8.04 -6.29 -2.43
C GLY A 153 8.98 -5.59 -1.44
N LEU A 154 9.29 -6.24 -0.32
CA LEU A 154 10.20 -5.71 0.70
C LEU A 154 11.67 -5.69 0.23
N LEU A 155 12.07 -6.58 -0.68
CA LEU A 155 13.40 -6.58 -1.28
C LEU A 155 13.63 -5.41 -2.25
N THR A 156 12.57 -4.79 -2.79
CA THR A 156 12.71 -3.72 -3.77
C THR A 156 13.35 -2.45 -3.17
N PRO A 157 14.11 -1.67 -3.95
CA PRO A 157 14.76 -0.45 -3.45
C PRO A 157 13.84 0.77 -3.41
N GLN A 158 12.69 0.72 -4.06
CA GLN A 158 11.80 1.87 -4.23
C GLN A 158 11.30 2.40 -2.89
N PRO A 159 11.30 3.72 -2.68
CA PRO A 159 10.88 4.34 -1.43
C PRO A 159 9.36 4.26 -1.19
N LEU A 160 8.55 4.07 -2.24
CA LEU A 160 7.10 3.92 -2.15
C LEU A 160 6.68 2.52 -2.59
N LEU A 161 5.89 1.84 -1.77
CA LEU A 161 5.37 0.52 -2.02
C LEU A 161 3.83 0.56 -2.07
N LEU A 162 3.27 0.16 -3.20
CA LEU A 162 1.83 0.01 -3.40
C LEU A 162 1.46 -1.46 -3.26
N MET A 163 0.48 -1.79 -2.41
CA MET A 163 0.03 -3.17 -2.20
C MET A 163 -1.50 -3.26 -2.32
N ASP A 164 -1.95 -4.19 -3.14
CA ASP A 164 -3.37 -4.50 -3.26
C ASP A 164 -3.70 -5.72 -2.40
N GLU A 165 -4.64 -5.54 -1.45
CA GLU A 165 -5.13 -6.54 -0.51
C GLU A 165 -4.01 -7.34 0.19
N PRO A 166 -3.06 -6.67 0.89
CA PRO A 166 -1.86 -7.32 1.43
C PRO A 166 -2.14 -8.38 2.50
N PHE A 167 -3.33 -8.36 3.10
CA PHE A 167 -3.74 -9.27 4.19
C PHE A 167 -4.63 -10.42 3.72
N ASP A 168 -5.08 -10.43 2.46
CA ASP A 168 -5.96 -11.48 1.96
C ASP A 168 -5.30 -12.86 2.04
N GLY A 169 -6.05 -13.83 2.57
CA GLY A 169 -5.57 -15.22 2.73
C GLY A 169 -4.76 -15.49 3.99
N PHE A 170 -4.63 -14.52 4.89
CA PHE A 170 -4.06 -14.72 6.23
C PHE A 170 -5.17 -14.95 7.26
N ASP A 171 -4.86 -15.77 8.27
CA ASP A 171 -5.64 -15.81 9.51
C ASP A 171 -5.34 -14.57 10.39
N LEU A 172 -6.12 -14.39 11.47
CA LEU A 172 -5.99 -13.23 12.35
C LEU A 172 -4.59 -13.08 12.96
N ARG A 173 -3.91 -14.19 13.29
CA ARG A 173 -2.56 -14.15 13.86
C ARG A 173 -1.55 -13.72 12.80
N GLN A 174 -1.62 -14.33 11.63
CA GLN A 174 -0.76 -14.01 10.48
C GLN A 174 -0.94 -12.57 10.04
N THR A 175 -2.18 -12.08 9.99
CA THR A 175 -2.49 -10.67 9.67
C THR A 175 -1.76 -9.73 10.62
N ARG A 176 -1.84 -9.96 11.94
CA ARG A 176 -1.14 -9.14 12.94
C ARG A 176 0.39 -9.19 12.80
N GLU A 177 0.95 -10.37 12.52
CA GLU A 177 2.39 -10.52 12.27
C GLU A 177 2.84 -9.66 11.08
N ILE A 178 2.09 -9.70 9.97
CA ILE A 178 2.40 -8.95 8.75
C ILE A 178 2.17 -7.44 8.96
N MET A 179 1.12 -7.02 9.66
CA MET A 179 0.94 -5.62 10.04
C MET A 179 2.18 -5.08 10.76
N GLY A 180 2.70 -5.83 11.74
CA GLY A 180 3.93 -5.46 12.44
C GLY A 180 5.16 -5.37 11.52
N VAL A 181 5.24 -6.21 10.48
CA VAL A 181 6.31 -6.10 9.46
C VAL A 181 6.19 -4.78 8.68
N LEU A 182 4.98 -4.45 8.21
CA LEU A 182 4.73 -3.23 7.43
C LEU A 182 4.96 -1.96 8.26
N GLN A 183 4.52 -1.96 9.51
CA GLN A 183 4.76 -0.84 10.45
C GLN A 183 6.25 -0.62 10.70
N ARG A 184 7.04 -1.68 10.92
CA ARG A 184 8.50 -1.56 11.02
C ARG A 184 9.14 -1.05 9.73
N CYS A 185 8.61 -1.45 8.58
CA CYS A 185 9.08 -0.98 7.28
C CYS A 185 8.84 0.52 7.10
N ALA A 186 7.66 1.01 7.50
CA ALA A 186 7.31 2.43 7.49
C ALA A 186 8.17 3.22 8.48
N ALA A 187 8.34 2.73 9.71
CA ALA A 187 9.21 3.33 10.72
C ALA A 187 10.68 3.43 10.28
N ALA A 188 11.13 2.51 9.39
CA ALA A 188 12.44 2.58 8.75
C ALA A 188 12.50 3.58 7.56
N GLY A 189 11.46 4.37 7.34
CA GLY A 189 11.39 5.45 6.34
C GLY A 189 10.79 5.07 5.00
N ARG A 190 10.25 3.86 4.84
CA ARG A 190 9.57 3.46 3.62
C ARG A 190 8.11 3.91 3.65
N THR A 191 7.60 4.44 2.55
CA THR A 191 6.21 4.88 2.43
C THR A 191 5.37 3.76 1.83
N LEU A 192 4.16 3.54 2.36
CA LEU A 192 3.27 2.47 1.91
C LEU A 192 1.89 3.03 1.52
N ILE A 193 1.31 2.53 0.43
CA ILE A 193 -0.12 2.68 0.12
C ILE A 193 -0.72 1.28 0.06
N LEU A 194 -1.71 1.03 0.91
CA LEU A 194 -2.36 -0.27 1.04
C LEU A 194 -3.83 -0.15 0.62
N ALA A 195 -4.25 -0.85 -0.43
CA ALA A 195 -5.68 -1.02 -0.69
C ALA A 195 -6.20 -2.14 0.22
N ILE A 196 -7.16 -1.84 1.06
CA ILE A 196 -7.71 -2.74 2.08
C ILE A 196 -9.23 -2.63 2.05
N HIS A 197 -9.93 -3.78 2.10
CA HIS A 197 -11.38 -3.80 2.19
C HIS A 197 -11.88 -4.04 3.63
N GLN A 198 -11.03 -4.61 4.51
CA GLN A 198 -11.37 -4.87 5.91
C GLN A 198 -11.03 -3.63 6.77
N LEU A 199 -12.05 -2.89 7.17
CA LEU A 199 -11.91 -1.60 7.87
C LEU A 199 -11.18 -1.72 9.21
N LEU A 200 -11.45 -2.80 9.97
CA LEU A 200 -10.76 -3.06 11.25
C LEU A 200 -9.24 -3.28 11.08
N ASP A 201 -8.83 -3.90 9.98
CA ASP A 201 -7.42 -4.10 9.69
C ASP A 201 -6.76 -2.79 9.27
N ALA A 202 -7.47 -1.99 8.48
CA ALA A 202 -7.01 -0.67 8.09
C ALA A 202 -6.80 0.25 9.30
N GLU A 203 -7.74 0.32 10.25
CA GLU A 203 -7.62 1.12 11.48
C GLU A 203 -6.37 0.76 12.31
N ARG A 204 -5.96 -0.52 12.26
CA ARG A 204 -4.84 -1.01 13.07
C ARG A 204 -3.47 -0.73 12.46
N VAL A 205 -3.40 -0.62 11.14
CA VAL A 205 -2.12 -0.57 10.41
C VAL A 205 -1.85 0.77 9.76
N CYS A 206 -2.88 1.52 9.36
CA CYS A 206 -2.74 2.76 8.59
C CYS A 206 -2.69 3.99 9.50
N ASP A 207 -1.85 4.95 9.13
CA ASP A 207 -1.74 6.26 9.79
C ASP A 207 -2.80 7.25 9.28
N ARG A 208 -3.10 7.17 7.99
CA ARG A 208 -4.10 8.00 7.30
C ARG A 208 -4.89 7.18 6.28
N PHE A 209 -6.04 7.70 5.88
CA PHE A 209 -7.01 7.03 5.04
C PHE A 209 -7.41 7.90 3.85
N VAL A 210 -7.62 7.26 2.71
CA VAL A 210 -8.35 7.78 1.55
C VAL A 210 -9.58 6.91 1.40
N LEU A 211 -10.74 7.49 1.64
CA LEU A 211 -12.03 6.82 1.52
C LEU A 211 -12.53 6.98 0.09
N LEU A 212 -12.66 5.86 -0.62
CA LEU A 212 -13.03 5.80 -2.03
C LEU A 212 -14.39 5.12 -2.19
N ALA A 213 -15.33 5.80 -2.85
CA ALA A 213 -16.61 5.24 -3.25
C ALA A 213 -17.02 5.77 -4.63
N ASP A 214 -17.58 4.92 -5.47
CA ASP A 214 -18.04 5.25 -6.83
C ASP A 214 -16.98 5.99 -7.67
N GLY A 215 -15.73 5.54 -7.56
CA GLY A 215 -14.59 6.15 -8.26
C GLY A 215 -14.24 7.57 -7.80
N ARG A 216 -14.70 8.02 -6.63
CA ARG A 216 -14.44 9.35 -6.07
C ARG A 216 -13.89 9.28 -4.66
N VAL A 217 -13.02 10.23 -4.32
CA VAL A 217 -12.55 10.41 -2.94
C VAL A 217 -13.66 11.08 -2.13
N ARG A 218 -14.13 10.41 -1.09
CA ARG A 218 -15.14 10.91 -0.15
C ARG A 218 -14.53 11.56 1.09
N GLY A 219 -13.35 11.09 1.49
CA GLY A 219 -12.62 11.65 2.63
C GLY A 219 -11.15 11.32 2.58
N VAL A 220 -10.30 12.19 3.13
CA VAL A 220 -8.86 11.99 3.32
C VAL A 220 -8.48 12.54 4.68
N GLY A 221 -7.72 11.80 5.47
CA GLY A 221 -7.22 12.25 6.76
C GLY A 221 -6.81 11.11 7.68
N THR A 222 -6.34 11.46 8.87
CA THR A 222 -6.23 10.54 10.01
C THR A 222 -7.62 10.15 10.50
N LEU A 223 -7.72 9.13 11.34
CA LEU A 223 -9.00 8.74 11.92
C LEU A 223 -9.64 9.90 12.69
N ASP A 224 -8.86 10.67 13.44
CA ASP A 224 -9.37 11.79 14.23
C ASP A 224 -9.80 12.99 13.36
N GLU A 225 -9.08 13.28 12.27
CA GLU A 225 -9.51 14.28 11.28
C GLU A 225 -10.85 13.89 10.63
N LEU A 226 -11.01 12.62 10.29
CA LEU A 226 -12.24 12.09 9.70
C LEU A 226 -13.39 12.09 10.72
N ARG A 227 -13.14 11.73 11.98
CA ARG A 227 -14.11 11.83 13.09
C ARG A 227 -14.61 13.27 13.27
N THR A 228 -13.69 14.22 13.27
CA THR A 228 -14.05 15.66 13.39
C THR A 228 -14.92 16.10 12.21
N ARG A 229 -14.57 15.71 10.99
CA ARG A 229 -15.31 16.06 9.77
C ARG A 229 -16.73 15.49 9.76
N THR A 230 -16.90 14.27 10.27
CA THR A 230 -18.21 13.58 10.31
C THR A 230 -19.02 13.86 11.56
N GLN A 231 -18.44 14.60 12.52
CA GLN A 231 -19.03 14.85 13.84
C GLN A 231 -19.31 13.57 14.65
N LEU A 232 -18.51 12.52 14.43
CA LEU A 232 -18.56 11.22 15.11
C LEU A 232 -17.31 11.03 15.98
N PRO A 233 -17.22 11.64 17.17
CA PRO A 233 -15.98 11.71 17.96
C PRO A 233 -15.47 10.34 18.45
N ALA A 234 -16.33 9.34 18.54
CA ALA A 234 -15.99 7.96 18.88
C ALA A 234 -16.26 6.98 17.74
N GLY A 235 -16.56 7.49 16.54
CA GLY A 235 -16.90 6.67 15.38
C GLY A 235 -15.74 5.77 14.93
N SER A 236 -16.07 4.53 14.58
CA SER A 236 -15.18 3.62 13.87
C SER A 236 -14.98 4.09 12.43
N LEU A 237 -13.94 3.58 11.75
CA LEU A 237 -13.74 3.87 10.33
C LEU A 237 -14.95 3.45 9.46
N GLU A 238 -15.68 2.40 9.90
CA GLU A 238 -16.90 1.94 9.24
C GLU A 238 -18.04 2.97 9.34
N GLU A 239 -18.31 3.47 10.54
CA GLU A 239 -19.34 4.50 10.75
C GLU A 239 -19.01 5.79 10.01
N ILE A 240 -17.72 6.19 10.02
CA ILE A 240 -17.24 7.34 9.26
C ILE A 240 -17.41 7.13 7.76
N PHE A 241 -17.06 5.95 7.25
CA PHE A 241 -17.21 5.62 5.84
C PHE A 241 -18.68 5.73 5.42
N LEU A 242 -19.60 5.13 6.17
CA LEU A 242 -21.04 5.19 5.90
C LEU A 242 -21.61 6.63 5.97
N ALA A 243 -21.06 7.47 6.84
CA ALA A 243 -21.49 8.88 6.94
C ALA A 243 -21.01 9.76 5.77
N LEU A 244 -19.97 9.33 5.01
CA LEU A 244 -19.39 10.07 3.91
C LEU A 244 -19.80 9.54 2.52
N THR A 245 -20.44 8.39 2.45
CA THR A 245 -20.85 7.72 1.20
C THR A 245 -22.35 7.60 1.07
#